data_98aae9dc9c3f704f7df15053747b9a51
#
_entry.id   98aae9dc9c3f704f7df15053747b9a51
#
_cell.length_a   1.000
_cell.length_b   1.000
_cell.length_c   1.000
_cell.angle_alpha   90.00
_cell.angle_beta   90.00
_cell.angle_gamma   90.00
#
_symmetry.space_group_name_H-M   'P 1'
#
loop_
_entity.id
_entity.type
_entity.pdbx_description
1 polymer ?
#
loop_
_entity_poly.entity_id
_entity_poly.type
_entity_poly.pdbx_seq_one_letter_code
_entity_poly.pdbx_strand_id
1 'polypeptide(L)'
;FKGKPESCLLAIQHGSEVGLSPMQSLQSIAVINGRPTIWGDAALALVQASPACEYVKEYIEGEGKQMAAVCEVKRRGYPAPTVVRFSMADAEKAGLLGKSGPWSQYTSRMLALRARGFALRNSFADALRGLITAEEAQDYPQAAPTQAVTVTQPEPPAAAEPSVYQKAMQSIVRAKTLDRLDDIRRKVAERLADKSLTKWEHDELAKACLDKAEALDNGTEHFDAAEVAAEAQAR
;
A
#
# COMPACT_ATOMS: atom_id res chain seq x y z
N PHE A 1 13.77 -3.33 0.95
CA PHE A 1 12.98 -2.16 0.50
C PHE A 1 13.77 -0.85 0.53
N LYS A 2 15.04 -0.85 0.99
CA LYS A 2 15.99 0.28 0.92
C LYS A 2 15.41 1.63 1.39
N GLY A 3 14.66 1.64 2.51
CA GLY A 3 14.11 2.86 3.09
C GLY A 3 12.89 3.45 2.37
N LYS A 4 12.19 2.67 1.54
CA LYS A 4 10.96 3.08 0.86
C LYS A 4 9.73 2.51 1.58
N PRO A 5 9.10 3.26 2.51
CA PRO A 5 7.96 2.78 3.29
C PRO A 5 6.74 2.47 2.42
N GLU A 6 6.54 3.21 1.33
CA GLU A 6 5.49 2.95 0.36
C GLU A 6 5.62 1.57 -0.31
N SER A 7 6.85 1.13 -0.59
CA SER A 7 7.09 -0.20 -1.13
C SER A 7 6.83 -1.31 -0.10
N CYS A 8 7.08 -1.05 1.19
CA CYS A 8 6.73 -1.97 2.27
C CYS A 8 5.22 -2.12 2.40
N LEU A 9 4.49 -0.99 2.38
CA LEU A 9 3.03 -0.98 2.44
C LEU A 9 2.42 -1.75 1.26
N LEU A 10 2.90 -1.48 0.05
CA LEU A 10 2.46 -2.14 -1.16
C LEU A 10 2.71 -3.66 -1.10
N ALA A 11 3.88 -4.09 -0.60
CA ALA A 11 4.21 -5.50 -0.43
C ALA A 11 3.30 -6.17 0.61
N ILE A 12 3.02 -5.52 1.75
CA ILE A 12 2.14 -6.05 2.79
C ILE A 12 0.71 -6.18 2.28
N GLN A 13 0.21 -5.17 1.57
CA GLN A 13 -1.15 -5.19 1.05
C GLN A 13 -1.35 -6.31 0.02
N HIS A 14 -0.49 -6.38 -1.00
CA HIS A 14 -0.58 -7.47 -1.98
C HIS A 14 -0.34 -8.86 -1.38
N GLY A 15 0.56 -8.95 -0.39
CA GLY A 15 0.79 -10.19 0.33
C GLY A 15 -0.45 -10.66 1.09
N SER A 16 -1.17 -9.74 1.75
CA SER A 16 -2.41 -10.09 2.45
C SER A 16 -3.51 -10.59 1.50
N GLU A 17 -3.58 -10.05 0.28
CA GLU A 17 -4.52 -10.49 -0.76
C GLU A 17 -4.26 -11.93 -1.22
N VAL A 18 -3.01 -12.40 -1.19
CA VAL A 18 -2.64 -13.79 -1.49
C VAL A 18 -2.49 -14.67 -0.24
N GLY A 19 -2.87 -14.16 0.95
CA GLY A 19 -2.90 -14.91 2.19
C GLY A 19 -1.57 -14.97 2.95
N LEU A 20 -0.61 -14.09 2.66
CA LEU A 20 0.64 -13.96 3.39
C LEU A 20 0.48 -13.05 4.61
N SER A 21 1.12 -13.39 5.73
CA SER A 21 1.24 -12.47 6.87
C SER A 21 2.13 -11.27 6.53
N PRO A 22 2.08 -10.14 7.28
CA PRO A 22 2.88 -8.97 6.97
C PRO A 22 4.39 -9.25 6.83
N MET A 23 4.96 -10.06 7.71
CA MET A 23 6.39 -10.40 7.66
C MET A 23 6.72 -11.31 6.47
N GLN A 24 5.86 -12.30 6.19
CA GLN A 24 6.00 -13.13 5.00
C GLN A 24 5.88 -12.30 3.72
N SER A 25 4.99 -11.32 3.69
CA SER A 25 4.84 -10.40 2.57
C SER A 25 6.13 -9.63 2.28
N LEU A 26 6.77 -9.08 3.32
CA LEU A 26 8.03 -8.36 3.18
C LEU A 26 9.19 -9.24 2.70
N GLN A 27 9.16 -10.54 3.01
CA GLN A 27 10.18 -11.49 2.58
C GLN A 27 9.90 -12.05 1.18
N SER A 28 8.63 -12.24 0.84
CA SER A 28 8.20 -12.95 -0.37
C SER A 28 7.87 -12.04 -1.54
N ILE A 29 7.56 -10.77 -1.29
CA ILE A 29 7.19 -9.80 -2.32
C ILE A 29 8.31 -8.78 -2.52
N ALA A 30 8.69 -8.57 -3.76
CA ALA A 30 9.58 -7.51 -4.20
C ALA A 30 8.78 -6.48 -5.01
N VAL A 31 9.10 -5.20 -4.84
CA VAL A 31 8.53 -4.13 -5.68
C VAL A 31 9.57 -3.77 -6.75
N ILE A 32 9.32 -4.20 -7.99
CA ILE A 32 10.21 -4.00 -9.14
C ILE A 32 9.52 -3.05 -10.11
N ASN A 33 10.16 -1.95 -10.43
CA ASN A 33 9.61 -0.90 -11.30
C ASN A 33 8.21 -0.41 -10.86
N GLY A 34 8.00 -0.28 -9.54
CA GLY A 34 6.73 0.15 -8.96
C GLY A 34 5.63 -0.92 -8.94
N ARG A 35 5.92 -2.14 -9.42
CA ARG A 35 4.95 -3.25 -9.44
C ARG A 35 5.31 -4.29 -8.38
N PRO A 36 4.35 -4.76 -7.58
CA PRO A 36 4.54 -5.89 -6.70
C PRO A 36 4.75 -7.17 -7.52
N THR A 37 5.75 -7.94 -7.12
CA THR A 37 6.13 -9.21 -7.73
C THR A 37 6.43 -10.20 -6.62
N ILE A 38 6.35 -11.50 -6.89
CA ILE A 38 6.59 -12.54 -5.89
C ILE A 38 7.83 -13.35 -6.25
N TRP A 39 8.68 -13.69 -5.26
CA TRP A 39 9.79 -14.60 -5.49
C TRP A 39 9.29 -15.99 -5.92
N GLY A 40 9.95 -16.61 -6.88
CA GLY A 40 9.51 -17.86 -7.49
C GLY A 40 9.29 -19.00 -6.50
N ASP A 41 10.05 -19.06 -5.42
CA ASP A 41 9.86 -20.07 -4.37
C ASP A 41 8.61 -19.76 -3.52
N ALA A 42 8.30 -18.50 -3.26
CA ALA A 42 7.07 -18.11 -2.57
C ALA A 42 5.83 -18.32 -3.45
N ALA A 43 5.93 -18.07 -4.75
CA ALA A 43 4.87 -18.39 -5.72
C ALA A 43 4.57 -19.90 -5.72
N LEU A 44 5.61 -20.74 -5.71
CA LEU A 44 5.47 -22.18 -5.63
C LEU A 44 4.77 -22.59 -4.33
N ALA A 45 5.19 -22.03 -3.19
CA ALA A 45 4.59 -22.32 -1.88
C ALA A 45 3.11 -21.96 -1.83
N LEU A 46 2.70 -20.81 -2.36
CA LEU A 46 1.30 -20.40 -2.43
C LEU A 46 0.47 -21.37 -3.28
N VAL A 47 0.99 -21.77 -4.43
CA VAL A 47 0.29 -22.72 -5.30
C VAL A 47 0.17 -24.10 -4.67
N GLN A 48 1.25 -24.60 -4.05
CA GLN A 48 1.22 -25.91 -3.37
C GLN A 48 0.30 -25.92 -2.15
N ALA A 49 0.15 -24.79 -1.45
CA ALA A 49 -0.81 -24.63 -0.35
C ALA A 49 -2.26 -24.50 -0.83
N SER A 50 -2.49 -24.19 -2.10
CA SER A 50 -3.84 -24.06 -2.67
C SER A 50 -4.54 -25.41 -2.76
N PRO A 51 -5.80 -25.55 -2.31
CA PRO A 51 -6.56 -26.78 -2.47
C PRO A 51 -6.80 -27.15 -3.95
N ALA A 52 -6.65 -26.20 -4.86
CA ALA A 52 -6.74 -26.44 -6.29
C ALA A 52 -5.51 -27.16 -6.87
N CYS A 53 -4.38 -27.17 -6.17
CA CYS A 53 -3.17 -27.83 -6.64
C CYS A 53 -3.22 -29.32 -6.33
N GLU A 54 -2.94 -30.14 -7.34
CA GLU A 54 -2.76 -31.57 -7.19
C GLU A 54 -1.29 -31.93 -7.02
N TYR A 55 -0.44 -31.40 -7.93
CA TYR A 55 1.01 -31.48 -7.81
C TYR A 55 1.71 -30.40 -8.66
N VAL A 56 2.98 -30.14 -8.31
CA VAL A 56 3.95 -29.44 -9.14
C VAL A 56 5.20 -30.30 -9.22
N LYS A 57 5.68 -30.57 -10.44
CA LYS A 57 6.86 -31.36 -10.72
C LYS A 57 7.81 -30.56 -11.61
N GLU A 58 9.08 -30.50 -11.21
CA GLU A 58 10.11 -29.76 -11.93
C GLU A 58 11.32 -30.65 -12.19
N TYR A 59 11.90 -30.53 -13.37
CA TYR A 59 13.11 -31.27 -13.74
C TYR A 59 13.84 -30.56 -14.87
N ILE A 60 15.12 -30.95 -15.07
CA ILE A 60 15.95 -30.47 -16.17
C ILE A 60 16.10 -31.60 -17.18
N GLU A 61 15.99 -31.26 -18.46
CA GLU A 61 16.25 -32.13 -19.60
C GLU A 61 17.48 -31.66 -20.35
N GLY A 62 18.25 -32.58 -20.87
CA GLY A 62 19.43 -32.33 -21.68
C GLY A 62 20.57 -31.66 -20.92
N GLU A 63 21.63 -31.36 -21.63
CA GLU A 63 22.84 -30.74 -21.07
C GLU A 63 23.38 -29.64 -22.01
N GLY A 64 24.17 -28.72 -21.45
CA GLY A 64 24.81 -27.66 -22.19
C GLY A 64 23.81 -26.81 -23.00
N LYS A 65 24.02 -26.67 -24.31
CA LYS A 65 23.15 -25.90 -25.19
C LYS A 65 21.74 -26.50 -25.40
N GLN A 66 21.57 -27.80 -25.11
CA GLN A 66 20.30 -28.50 -25.26
C GLN A 66 19.53 -28.53 -23.93
N MET A 67 20.06 -27.96 -22.88
CA MET A 67 19.42 -27.90 -21.58
C MET A 67 18.10 -27.16 -21.65
N ALA A 68 17.10 -27.73 -21.00
CA ALA A 68 15.81 -27.12 -20.80
C ALA A 68 15.25 -27.45 -19.42
N ALA A 69 14.57 -26.51 -18.80
CA ALA A 69 13.80 -26.75 -17.62
C ALA A 69 12.34 -27.04 -17.99
N VAL A 70 11.75 -28.00 -17.30
CA VAL A 70 10.36 -28.37 -17.45
C VAL A 70 9.65 -28.21 -16.11
N CYS A 71 8.52 -27.53 -16.13
CA CYS A 71 7.61 -27.44 -15.00
C CYS A 71 6.25 -27.98 -15.42
N GLU A 72 5.85 -29.08 -14.79
CA GLU A 72 4.57 -29.73 -14.96
C GLU A 72 3.71 -29.42 -13.74
N VAL A 73 2.53 -28.85 -13.95
CA VAL A 73 1.60 -28.51 -12.90
C VAL A 73 0.23 -29.12 -13.17
N LYS A 74 -0.35 -29.72 -12.16
CA LYS A 74 -1.66 -30.34 -12.24
C LYS A 74 -2.63 -29.61 -11.33
N ARG A 75 -3.68 -29.07 -11.96
CA ARG A 75 -4.80 -28.49 -11.25
C ARG A 75 -5.89 -29.53 -11.03
N ARG A 76 -6.41 -29.62 -9.83
CA ARG A 76 -7.49 -30.53 -9.46
C ARG A 76 -8.74 -30.23 -10.30
N GLY A 77 -9.36 -31.28 -10.83
CA GLY A 77 -10.53 -31.15 -11.68
C GLY A 77 -10.24 -30.91 -13.18
N TYR A 78 -8.99 -30.71 -13.57
CA TYR A 78 -8.61 -30.61 -14.98
C TYR A 78 -8.15 -31.99 -15.55
N PRO A 79 -8.47 -32.32 -16.80
CA PRO A 79 -8.18 -33.66 -17.34
C PRO A 79 -6.68 -33.91 -17.52
N ALA A 80 -5.90 -32.89 -17.91
CA ALA A 80 -4.47 -33.00 -18.20
C ALA A 80 -3.65 -31.97 -17.40
N PRO A 81 -2.38 -32.27 -17.09
CA PRO A 81 -1.48 -31.28 -16.52
C PRO A 81 -1.09 -30.22 -17.56
N THR A 82 -0.73 -29.05 -17.10
CA THR A 82 -0.06 -28.03 -17.90
C THR A 82 1.45 -28.25 -17.81
N VAL A 83 2.09 -28.42 -18.96
CA VAL A 83 3.55 -28.59 -19.04
C VAL A 83 4.16 -27.38 -19.73
N VAL A 84 5.09 -26.73 -19.07
CA VAL A 84 5.87 -25.61 -19.62
C VAL A 84 7.32 -26.02 -19.67
N ARG A 85 7.92 -25.89 -20.85
CA ARG A 85 9.32 -26.13 -21.13
C ARG A 85 9.97 -24.79 -21.47
N PHE A 86 11.11 -24.48 -20.86
CA PHE A 86 11.91 -23.30 -21.16
C PHE A 86 13.36 -23.71 -21.36
N SER A 87 13.85 -23.56 -22.59
CA SER A 87 15.15 -24.05 -23.02
C SER A 87 16.23 -22.96 -23.06
N MET A 88 17.49 -23.38 -23.26
CA MET A 88 18.60 -22.48 -23.55
C MET A 88 18.33 -21.62 -24.79
N ALA A 89 17.72 -22.21 -25.84
CA ALA A 89 17.36 -21.48 -27.06
C ALA A 89 16.29 -20.42 -26.79
N ASP A 90 15.33 -20.68 -25.89
CA ASP A 90 14.33 -19.70 -25.48
C ASP A 90 14.97 -18.55 -24.68
N ALA A 91 15.91 -18.88 -23.81
CA ALA A 91 16.66 -17.89 -23.05
C ALA A 91 17.55 -17.02 -23.97
N GLU A 92 18.17 -17.59 -24.97
CA GLU A 92 18.94 -16.87 -25.98
C GLU A 92 18.07 -15.91 -26.80
N LYS A 93 16.93 -16.42 -27.31
CA LYS A 93 15.93 -15.62 -28.04
C LYS A 93 15.39 -14.48 -27.21
N ALA A 94 15.22 -14.67 -25.89
CA ALA A 94 14.77 -13.66 -24.97
C ALA A 94 15.89 -12.68 -24.53
N GLY A 95 17.13 -12.83 -25.04
CA GLY A 95 18.26 -11.99 -24.68
C GLY A 95 18.71 -12.11 -23.22
N LEU A 96 18.48 -13.27 -22.60
CA LEU A 96 18.79 -13.53 -21.20
C LEU A 96 20.20 -14.08 -21.01
N LEU A 97 20.70 -14.85 -21.96
CA LEU A 97 22.05 -15.39 -21.96
C LEU A 97 23.04 -14.24 -22.20
N GLY A 98 24.12 -14.25 -21.46
CA GLY A 98 25.14 -13.19 -21.55
C GLY A 98 24.90 -12.00 -20.58
N LYS A 99 23.76 -11.91 -19.93
CA LYS A 99 23.58 -10.99 -18.79
C LYS A 99 24.50 -11.41 -17.64
N SER A 100 25.23 -10.44 -17.07
CA SER A 100 25.97 -10.68 -15.83
C SER A 100 25.01 -11.02 -14.67
N GLY A 101 25.45 -11.91 -13.78
CA GLY A 101 24.67 -12.27 -12.61
C GLY A 101 24.05 -13.68 -12.69
N PRO A 102 22.83 -13.90 -12.16
CA PRO A 102 22.28 -15.26 -12.01
C PRO A 102 22.16 -16.06 -13.29
N TRP A 103 21.90 -15.41 -14.44
CA TRP A 103 21.81 -16.08 -15.73
C TRP A 103 23.14 -16.71 -16.20
N SER A 104 24.27 -16.09 -15.86
CA SER A 104 25.60 -16.66 -16.18
C SER A 104 26.11 -17.62 -15.11
N GLN A 105 25.71 -17.44 -13.85
CA GLN A 105 26.22 -18.21 -12.71
C GLN A 105 25.40 -19.46 -12.41
N TYR A 106 24.07 -19.37 -12.56
CA TYR A 106 23.11 -20.39 -12.17
C TYR A 106 22.08 -20.63 -13.28
N THR A 107 22.54 -20.82 -14.51
CA THR A 107 21.70 -20.92 -15.71
C THR A 107 20.56 -21.93 -15.57
N SER A 108 20.85 -23.14 -15.09
CA SER A 108 19.84 -24.19 -14.89
C SER A 108 18.75 -23.75 -13.89
N ARG A 109 19.12 -23.06 -12.82
CA ARG A 109 18.17 -22.52 -11.85
C ARG A 109 17.30 -21.43 -12.47
N MET A 110 17.88 -20.55 -13.29
CA MET A 110 17.14 -19.49 -13.96
C MET A 110 16.16 -20.02 -15.01
N LEU A 111 16.56 -21.07 -15.74
CA LEU A 111 15.62 -21.79 -16.63
C LEU A 111 14.45 -22.39 -15.85
N ALA A 112 14.72 -23.04 -14.71
CA ALA A 112 13.69 -23.63 -13.85
C ALA A 112 12.71 -22.57 -13.31
N LEU A 113 13.21 -21.46 -12.79
CA LEU A 113 12.40 -20.34 -12.30
C LEU A 113 11.52 -19.75 -13.42
N ARG A 114 12.02 -19.68 -14.65
CA ARG A 114 11.25 -19.20 -15.79
C ARG A 114 10.15 -20.17 -16.19
N ALA A 115 10.46 -21.46 -16.32
CA ALA A 115 9.46 -22.50 -16.63
C ALA A 115 8.37 -22.56 -15.56
N ARG A 116 8.78 -22.50 -14.28
CA ARG A 116 7.88 -22.43 -13.12
C ARG A 116 6.95 -21.22 -13.20
N GLY A 117 7.50 -20.01 -13.35
CA GLY A 117 6.72 -18.77 -13.40
C GLY A 117 5.60 -18.85 -14.44
N PHE A 118 5.91 -19.33 -15.63
CA PHE A 118 4.91 -19.50 -16.69
C PHE A 118 3.89 -20.60 -16.37
N ALA A 119 4.33 -21.78 -15.89
CA ALA A 119 3.43 -22.88 -15.56
C ALA A 119 2.42 -22.50 -14.45
N LEU A 120 2.92 -21.86 -13.38
CA LEU A 120 2.09 -21.44 -12.26
C LEU A 120 1.07 -20.39 -12.67
N ARG A 121 1.47 -19.39 -13.46
CA ARG A 121 0.54 -18.36 -13.95
C ARG A 121 -0.52 -18.93 -14.90
N ASN A 122 -0.14 -19.83 -15.76
CA ASN A 122 -1.07 -20.43 -16.73
C ASN A 122 -2.16 -21.26 -16.04
N SER A 123 -1.85 -21.88 -14.90
CA SER A 123 -2.77 -22.82 -14.25
C SER A 123 -3.36 -22.31 -12.93
N PHE A 124 -2.71 -21.35 -12.27
CA PHE A 124 -3.06 -20.88 -10.93
C PHE A 124 -3.08 -19.35 -10.84
N ALA A 125 -3.55 -18.67 -11.89
CA ALA A 125 -3.68 -17.22 -11.90
C ALA A 125 -4.57 -16.70 -10.76
N ASP A 126 -5.56 -17.46 -10.36
CA ASP A 126 -6.45 -17.19 -9.23
C ASP A 126 -5.72 -17.23 -7.88
N ALA A 127 -4.80 -18.17 -7.67
CA ALA A 127 -4.01 -18.27 -6.46
C ALA A 127 -2.95 -17.15 -6.38
N LEU A 128 -2.37 -16.77 -7.51
CA LEU A 128 -1.34 -15.74 -7.60
C LEU A 128 -1.90 -14.31 -7.75
N ARG A 129 -3.19 -14.17 -8.02
CA ARG A 129 -3.89 -12.86 -8.16
C ARG A 129 -3.14 -11.85 -9.03
N GLY A 130 -2.58 -12.31 -10.14
CA GLY A 130 -1.87 -11.46 -11.10
C GLY A 130 -0.42 -11.15 -10.74
N LEU A 131 0.11 -11.65 -9.63
CA LEU A 131 1.53 -11.51 -9.33
C LEU A 131 2.38 -12.31 -10.32
N ILE A 132 3.42 -11.67 -10.86
CA ILE A 132 4.47 -12.33 -11.65
C ILE A 132 5.67 -12.61 -10.76
N THR A 133 6.55 -13.52 -11.20
CA THR A 133 7.76 -13.80 -10.42
C THR A 133 8.75 -12.63 -10.48
N ALA A 134 9.42 -12.38 -9.38
CA ALA A 134 10.41 -11.31 -9.26
C ALA A 134 11.58 -11.51 -10.25
N GLU A 135 11.99 -12.76 -10.47
CA GLU A 135 13.02 -13.14 -11.41
C GLU A 135 12.62 -12.80 -12.86
N GLU A 136 11.34 -12.98 -13.20
CA GLU A 136 10.82 -12.59 -14.50
C GLU A 136 10.74 -11.06 -14.64
N ALA A 137 10.27 -10.37 -13.63
CA ALA A 137 10.13 -8.92 -13.64
C ALA A 137 11.49 -8.18 -13.77
N GLN A 138 12.55 -8.76 -13.21
CA GLN A 138 13.93 -8.23 -13.34
C GLN A 138 14.48 -8.32 -14.76
N ASP A 139 13.98 -9.24 -15.54
CA ASP A 139 14.42 -9.46 -16.92
C ASP A 139 13.70 -8.56 -17.93
N TYR A 140 12.59 -7.95 -17.56
CA TYR A 140 11.93 -6.98 -18.43
C TYR A 140 12.78 -5.71 -18.56
N PRO A 141 12.84 -5.10 -19.75
CA PRO A 141 13.44 -3.79 -19.91
C PRO A 141 12.81 -2.85 -18.88
N GLN A 142 13.65 -2.12 -18.18
CA GLN A 142 13.15 -1.08 -17.30
C GLN A 142 12.34 -0.13 -18.19
N ALA A 143 11.01 -0.18 -18.10
CA ALA A 143 10.19 0.85 -18.70
C ALA A 143 10.80 2.17 -18.23
N ALA A 144 11.13 3.05 -19.19
CA ALA A 144 11.48 4.43 -18.84
C ALA A 144 10.47 4.86 -17.79
N PRO A 145 10.89 5.47 -16.66
CA PRO A 145 9.99 5.73 -15.56
C PRO A 145 8.74 6.31 -16.19
N THR A 146 7.68 5.53 -16.23
CA THR A 146 6.35 6.05 -16.52
C THR A 146 6.30 7.18 -15.54
N GLN A 147 6.37 8.43 -16.05
CA GLN A 147 6.25 9.59 -15.20
C GLN A 147 5.13 9.20 -14.29
N ALA A 148 5.47 9.01 -13.01
CA ALA A 148 4.47 8.71 -12.02
C ALA A 148 3.38 9.68 -12.43
N VAL A 149 2.19 9.17 -12.82
CA VAL A 149 1.05 10.05 -12.89
C VAL A 149 1.16 10.65 -11.53
N THR A 150 1.68 11.88 -11.48
CA THR A 150 1.62 12.68 -10.31
C THR A 150 0.12 12.69 -10.13
N VAL A 151 -0.42 11.77 -9.35
CA VAL A 151 -1.64 12.04 -8.64
C VAL A 151 -1.20 13.30 -7.94
N THR A 152 -1.53 14.43 -8.58
CA THR A 152 -1.48 15.70 -7.91
C THR A 152 -2.38 15.40 -6.75
N GLN A 153 -1.74 14.99 -5.65
CA GLN A 153 -2.41 15.07 -4.36
C GLN A 153 -2.97 16.47 -4.44
N PRO A 154 -4.31 16.64 -4.41
CA PRO A 154 -4.85 17.99 -4.44
C PRO A 154 -4.00 18.67 -3.38
N GLU A 155 -3.18 19.60 -3.85
CA GLU A 155 -2.26 20.39 -3.02
C GLU A 155 -3.06 20.67 -1.76
N PRO A 156 -2.59 20.27 -0.54
CA PRO A 156 -3.43 20.41 0.65
C PRO A 156 -3.90 21.83 0.59
N PRO A 157 -5.21 22.10 0.45
CA PRO A 157 -5.74 23.37 -0.05
C PRO A 157 -4.97 24.44 0.69
N ALA A 158 -4.25 25.27 -0.06
CA ALA A 158 -3.26 26.24 0.45
C ALA A 158 -3.88 26.81 1.70
N ALA A 159 -3.31 26.53 2.86
CA ALA A 159 -3.91 26.49 4.19
C ALA A 159 -5.12 27.43 4.22
N ALA A 160 -6.31 26.85 4.00
CA ALA A 160 -7.53 27.65 3.87
C ALA A 160 -7.53 28.57 5.08
N GLU A 161 -7.62 29.87 4.86
CA GLU A 161 -7.61 30.81 6.00
C GLU A 161 -8.54 30.25 7.07
N PRO A 162 -8.09 30.13 8.32
CA PRO A 162 -8.86 29.44 9.34
C PRO A 162 -10.28 30.00 9.35
N SER A 163 -11.28 29.13 9.28
CA SER A 163 -12.69 29.52 9.23
C SER A 163 -13.04 30.47 10.37
N VAL A 164 -14.13 31.21 10.24
CA VAL A 164 -14.63 32.11 11.31
C VAL A 164 -14.78 31.32 12.62
N TYR A 165 -15.28 30.09 12.54
CA TYR A 165 -15.37 29.16 13.67
C TYR A 165 -13.99 28.84 14.29
N GLN A 166 -13.01 28.48 13.49
CA GLN A 166 -11.65 28.15 13.95
C GLN A 166 -10.95 29.37 14.58
N LYS A 167 -11.11 30.57 13.99
CA LYS A 167 -10.55 31.82 14.56
C LYS A 167 -11.20 32.15 15.90
N ALA A 168 -12.51 31.95 16.05
CA ALA A 168 -13.24 32.16 17.29
C ALA A 168 -12.80 31.15 18.37
N MET A 169 -12.71 29.86 18.05
CA MET A 169 -12.27 28.81 18.96
C MET A 169 -10.86 29.08 19.48
N GLN A 170 -9.90 29.44 18.59
CA GLN A 170 -8.55 29.82 19.00
C GLN A 170 -8.54 31.03 19.95
N SER A 171 -9.45 31.98 19.74
CA SER A 171 -9.55 33.17 20.59
C SER A 171 -10.06 32.82 21.98
N ILE A 172 -11.02 31.87 22.11
CA ILE A 172 -11.52 31.36 23.39
C ILE A 172 -10.40 30.65 24.15
N VAL A 173 -9.67 29.75 23.48
CA VAL A 173 -8.56 29.02 24.11
C VAL A 173 -7.49 29.98 24.68
N ARG A 174 -7.19 31.06 23.95
CA ARG A 174 -6.17 32.07 24.35
C ARG A 174 -6.70 33.08 25.34
N ALA A 175 -7.99 33.11 25.65
CA ALA A 175 -8.56 34.04 26.60
C ALA A 175 -8.07 33.74 28.03
N LYS A 176 -7.53 34.77 28.70
CA LYS A 176 -7.01 34.70 30.08
C LYS A 176 -7.87 35.47 31.10
N THR A 177 -8.92 36.15 30.66
CA THR A 177 -9.79 36.96 31.50
C THR A 177 -11.25 36.79 31.10
N LEU A 178 -12.17 36.93 32.03
CA LEU A 178 -13.63 36.87 31.80
C LEU A 178 -14.10 37.97 30.85
N ASP A 179 -13.58 39.21 30.99
CA ASP A 179 -13.92 40.30 30.08
C ASP A 179 -13.60 39.98 28.62
N ARG A 180 -12.49 39.25 28.40
CA ARG A 180 -12.11 38.83 27.05
C ARG A 180 -13.04 37.78 26.49
N LEU A 181 -13.56 36.87 27.32
CA LEU A 181 -14.54 35.89 26.91
C LEU A 181 -15.90 36.55 26.57
N ASP A 182 -16.32 37.56 27.32
CA ASP A 182 -17.54 38.29 27.03
C ASP A 182 -17.47 39.04 25.70
N ASP A 183 -16.32 39.63 25.38
CA ASP A 183 -16.07 40.25 24.09
C ASP A 183 -16.14 39.24 22.95
N ILE A 184 -15.61 38.00 23.13
CA ILE A 184 -15.68 36.93 22.14
C ILE A 184 -17.14 36.48 21.98
N ARG A 185 -17.89 36.27 23.07
CA ARG A 185 -19.32 35.89 23.02
C ARG A 185 -20.16 36.87 22.23
N ARG A 186 -19.94 38.19 22.45
CA ARG A 186 -20.64 39.26 21.69
C ARG A 186 -20.34 39.12 20.20
N LYS A 187 -19.07 38.97 19.80
CA LYS A 187 -18.67 38.81 18.40
C LYS A 187 -19.22 37.54 17.76
N VAL A 188 -19.28 36.44 18.51
CA VAL A 188 -19.87 35.18 18.05
C VAL A 188 -21.37 35.36 17.77
N ALA A 189 -22.09 36.06 18.63
CA ALA A 189 -23.51 36.39 18.41
C ALA A 189 -23.74 37.29 17.18
N GLU A 190 -22.88 38.29 16.95
CA GLU A 190 -22.89 39.12 15.73
C GLU A 190 -22.66 38.28 14.45
N ARG A 191 -21.74 37.29 14.52
CA ARG A 191 -21.45 36.39 13.40
C ARG A 191 -22.57 35.38 13.10
N LEU A 192 -23.40 35.05 14.07
CA LEU A 192 -24.61 34.30 13.83
C LEU A 192 -25.66 35.18 13.12
N ALA A 193 -25.79 36.46 13.51
CA ALA A 193 -26.75 37.38 12.91
C ALA A 193 -26.41 37.69 11.43
N ASP A 194 -25.12 37.82 11.08
CA ASP A 194 -24.65 38.04 9.71
C ASP A 194 -24.51 36.75 8.88
N LYS A 195 -24.93 35.58 9.42
CA LYS A 195 -24.87 34.24 8.82
C LYS A 195 -23.47 33.75 8.44
N SER A 196 -22.42 34.32 9.01
CA SER A 196 -21.05 33.83 8.85
C SER A 196 -20.71 32.64 9.77
N LEU A 197 -21.61 32.32 10.72
CA LEU A 197 -21.61 31.10 11.52
C LEU A 197 -22.97 30.40 11.38
N THR A 198 -22.95 29.08 11.39
CA THR A 198 -24.16 28.25 11.50
C THR A 198 -24.65 28.24 12.95
N LYS A 199 -25.92 27.90 13.15
CA LYS A 199 -26.47 27.77 14.52
C LYS A 199 -25.71 26.76 15.36
N TRP A 200 -25.30 25.65 14.77
CA TRP A 200 -24.51 24.63 15.44
C TRP A 200 -23.13 25.15 15.88
N GLU A 201 -22.39 25.82 14.97
CA GLU A 201 -21.10 26.42 15.30
C GLU A 201 -21.20 27.48 16.41
N HIS A 202 -22.25 28.28 16.39
CA HIS A 202 -22.54 29.24 17.46
C HIS A 202 -22.76 28.56 18.81
N ASP A 203 -23.58 27.51 18.85
CA ASP A 203 -23.94 26.82 20.10
C ASP A 203 -22.69 26.12 20.70
N GLU A 204 -21.81 25.55 19.86
CA GLU A 204 -20.54 24.98 20.28
C GLU A 204 -19.56 26.04 20.81
N LEU A 205 -19.45 27.20 20.15
CA LEU A 205 -18.62 28.31 20.63
C LEU A 205 -19.13 28.91 21.93
N ALA A 206 -20.46 28.98 22.10
CA ALA A 206 -21.10 29.45 23.32
C ALA A 206 -20.80 28.51 24.49
N LYS A 207 -20.89 27.20 24.27
CA LYS A 207 -20.50 26.16 25.23
C LYS A 207 -19.02 26.29 25.61
N ALA A 208 -18.14 26.36 24.63
CA ALA A 208 -16.70 26.51 24.88
C ALA A 208 -16.34 27.77 25.69
N CYS A 209 -17.09 28.88 25.49
CA CYS A 209 -16.92 30.08 26.29
C CYS A 209 -17.36 29.87 27.75
N LEU A 210 -18.42 29.10 28.00
CA LEU A 210 -18.88 28.79 29.36
C LEU A 210 -17.88 27.91 30.08
N ASP A 211 -17.45 26.83 29.45
CA ASP A 211 -16.48 25.88 30.00
C ASP A 211 -15.16 26.60 30.34
N LYS A 212 -14.70 27.50 29.46
CA LYS A 212 -13.50 28.31 29.71
C LYS A 212 -13.69 29.33 30.82
N ALA A 213 -14.89 29.92 30.96
CA ALA A 213 -15.20 30.85 32.04
C ALA A 213 -15.17 30.15 33.41
N GLU A 214 -15.76 28.94 33.49
CA GLU A 214 -15.70 28.14 34.71
C GLU A 214 -14.27 27.71 35.07
N ALA A 215 -13.44 27.38 34.08
CA ALA A 215 -12.05 27.03 34.29
C ALA A 215 -11.23 28.23 34.82
N LEU A 216 -11.51 29.44 34.34
CA LEU A 216 -10.87 30.67 34.84
C LEU A 216 -11.31 31.07 36.25
N ASP A 217 -12.59 30.84 36.59
CA ASP A 217 -13.14 31.16 37.90
C ASP A 217 -12.66 30.17 38.99
N ASN A 218 -12.51 28.90 38.62
CA ASN A 218 -12.02 27.82 39.48
C ASN A 218 -10.49 27.75 39.62
N GLY A 219 -9.73 28.62 38.96
CA GLY A 219 -8.25 28.65 39.03
C GLY A 219 -7.57 27.41 38.45
N THR A 220 -8.24 26.61 37.65
CA THR A 220 -7.69 25.45 36.99
C THR A 220 -7.12 25.85 35.62
N GLU A 221 -5.79 25.83 35.48
CA GLU A 221 -5.08 26.22 34.22
C GLU A 221 -5.23 25.18 33.07
N HIS A 222 -5.98 24.08 33.23
CA HIS A 222 -6.05 23.03 32.24
C HIS A 222 -7.41 23.02 31.52
N PHE A 223 -7.48 23.76 30.42
CA PHE A 223 -8.54 23.66 29.42
C PHE A 223 -7.97 22.96 28.19
N ASP A 224 -8.38 21.70 27.94
CA ASP A 224 -7.89 20.94 26.78
C ASP A 224 -8.87 21.09 25.61
N ALA A 225 -8.57 22.04 24.72
CA ALA A 225 -9.36 22.30 23.52
C ALA A 225 -9.30 21.15 22.48
N ALA A 226 -8.36 20.22 22.62
CA ALA A 226 -8.25 19.07 21.72
C ALA A 226 -9.34 18.04 22.00
N GLU A 227 -9.76 17.91 23.26
CA GLU A 227 -10.82 16.98 23.68
C GLU A 227 -12.19 17.44 23.19
N VAL A 228 -12.46 18.73 23.26
CA VAL A 228 -13.73 19.33 22.77
C VAL A 228 -13.82 19.26 21.24
N ALA A 229 -12.70 19.45 20.52
CA ALA A 229 -12.68 19.37 19.07
C ALA A 229 -12.78 17.92 18.57
N ALA A 230 -12.28 16.93 19.32
CA ALA A 230 -12.36 15.52 18.97
C ALA A 230 -13.79 14.95 19.15
N GLU A 231 -14.52 15.37 20.19
CA GLU A 231 -15.93 15.00 20.38
C GLU A 231 -16.84 15.57 19.29
N ALA A 232 -16.53 16.76 18.78
CA ALA A 232 -17.30 17.39 17.71
C ALA A 232 -17.09 16.72 16.32
N GLN A 233 -15.99 16.02 16.11
CA GLN A 233 -15.72 15.27 14.86
C GLN A 233 -16.25 13.82 14.89
N ALA A 234 -16.64 13.31 16.05
CA ALA A 234 -17.10 11.93 16.22
C ALA A 234 -18.65 11.78 16.16
N ARG A 235 -19.37 12.87 15.97
CA ARG A 235 -20.83 12.93 15.80
C ARG A 235 -21.20 13.41 14.40
#